data_c0ff0a222a8c8cdd1d0207f940ffc238
#
_entry.id   c0ff0a222a8c8cdd1d0207f940ffc238
#
_cell.length_a   1.000
_cell.length_b   1.000
_cell.length_c   1.000
_cell.angle_alpha   90.00
_cell.angle_beta   90.00
_cell.angle_gamma   90.00
#
_symmetry.space_group_name_H-M   'P 1'
#
loop_
_entity.id
_entity.type
_entity.pdbx_description
1 polymer ?
#
loop_
_entity_poly.entity_id
_entity_poly.type
_entity_poly.pdbx_seq_one_letter_code
_entity_poly.pdbx_strand_id
1 'polypeptide(L)'
;MSVFGKIFIRAGMAIALISVATLEADAFERRGKDKILVIANRQKVPTLDPSIKYDASTRTMQNGIYDALAKYVGSPPKVVPWLAKKWDVSADNKTYTFHLVKNAKFHNGDPVTAEAIRWSYARTLKLGKGPAWMLNAFLKAENIKVIDDHTVSMTLDRAYGPFISFVPWWYIMNPKTVMANEVDGDMGQKWLIENEAGSGPYKLKRNQPGTLLELERVQDYWKGHKGKLGGILYRIIRESSAQRAALVKGEADIVTGLTPDEFEQVSKMKGMVTSTQPALTAFGLKYNCKAEYTSDINVRKAIAYAYDYDAFVKIFNGRAKLQTSPFSDDIKGKIDVPGMPRKDMAKAKAFLAKSKWPNGGFEIEYVYVQGFEVERQMGLVLIDALRPLNITVKMVPLTWSNMVARGSKVETSPQLMAIFATPVSTDPDAVAIQYHPSSFGRYYGTHYYDNKEVHALIEKARYLSTWEERKPLYEEIQKRLVADQPEIFGMMRKRMIVYRDWVKGFEYSPVRMTSELDLYPLYIGN
;
A
#
# COMPACT_ATOMS: atom_id res chain seq x y z
N MET A 1 -59.48 22.29 6.05
CA MET A 1 -58.26 21.57 5.74
C MET A 1 -58.65 20.38 4.86
N SER A 2 -58.24 20.42 3.60
CA SER A 2 -58.82 19.64 2.53
C SER A 2 -58.27 18.19 2.48
N VAL A 3 -59.07 17.29 1.98
CA VAL A 3 -58.80 15.85 1.75
C VAL A 3 -57.54 15.64 0.93
N PHE A 4 -57.07 16.62 0.13
CA PHE A 4 -55.86 16.57 -0.67
C PHE A 4 -54.53 16.49 0.14
N GLY A 5 -54.45 17.10 1.34
CA GLY A 5 -53.25 17.04 2.18
C GLY A 5 -52.95 15.68 2.80
N LYS A 6 -53.96 14.85 3.02
CA LYS A 6 -53.81 13.48 3.60
C LYS A 6 -53.39 12.43 2.56
N ILE A 7 -53.67 12.66 1.26
CA ILE A 7 -53.27 11.75 0.18
C ILE A 7 -51.77 11.90 -0.13
N PHE A 8 -51.23 13.12 -0.12
CA PHE A 8 -49.82 13.38 -0.39
C PHE A 8 -48.89 12.82 0.74
N ILE A 9 -49.32 12.90 2.00
CA ILE A 9 -48.52 12.34 3.12
C ILE A 9 -48.50 10.82 3.07
N ARG A 10 -49.59 10.17 2.69
CA ARG A 10 -49.67 8.71 2.56
C ARG A 10 -48.90 8.19 1.33
N ALA A 11 -48.88 8.91 0.22
CA ALA A 11 -48.12 8.56 -0.97
C ALA A 11 -46.58 8.73 -0.71
N GLY A 12 -46.18 9.80 -0.03
CA GLY A 12 -44.76 10.00 0.34
C GLY A 12 -44.24 8.93 1.31
N MET A 13 -45.03 8.50 2.29
CA MET A 13 -44.65 7.38 3.18
C MET A 13 -44.63 6.03 2.46
N ALA A 14 -45.56 5.78 1.51
CA ALA A 14 -45.58 4.55 0.73
C ALA A 14 -44.36 4.45 -0.22
N ILE A 15 -43.97 5.54 -0.84
CA ILE A 15 -42.77 5.60 -1.71
C ILE A 15 -41.47 5.43 -0.89
N ALA A 16 -41.40 6.01 0.30
CA ALA A 16 -40.25 5.82 1.19
C ALA A 16 -40.15 4.38 1.73
N LEU A 17 -41.29 3.75 2.05
CA LEU A 17 -41.34 2.34 2.48
C LEU A 17 -41.03 1.36 1.34
N ILE A 18 -41.46 1.65 0.10
CA ILE A 18 -41.15 0.82 -1.07
C ILE A 18 -39.65 0.95 -1.41
N SER A 19 -39.07 2.12 -1.31
CA SER A 19 -37.63 2.32 -1.57
C SER A 19 -36.73 1.64 -0.52
N VAL A 20 -37.16 1.57 0.75
CA VAL A 20 -36.44 0.84 1.80
C VAL A 20 -36.60 -0.67 1.60
N ALA A 21 -37.78 -1.16 1.26
CA ALA A 21 -38.04 -2.58 1.01
C ALA A 21 -37.31 -3.12 -0.23
N THR A 22 -37.16 -2.31 -1.29
CA THR A 22 -36.39 -2.68 -2.49
C THR A 22 -34.88 -2.69 -2.20
N LEU A 23 -34.36 -1.77 -1.39
CA LEU A 23 -32.97 -1.77 -0.96
C LEU A 23 -32.61 -2.94 -0.04
N GLU A 24 -33.54 -3.35 0.84
CA GLU A 24 -33.36 -4.57 1.65
C GLU A 24 -33.48 -5.84 0.80
N ALA A 25 -34.36 -5.88 -0.19
CA ALA A 25 -34.50 -6.99 -1.13
C ALA A 25 -33.25 -7.13 -2.02
N ASP A 26 -32.69 -6.07 -2.55
CA ASP A 26 -31.43 -6.08 -3.33
C ASP A 26 -30.23 -6.53 -2.47
N ALA A 27 -30.19 -6.12 -1.20
CA ALA A 27 -29.17 -6.58 -0.26
C ALA A 27 -29.36 -8.06 0.10
N PHE A 28 -30.61 -8.54 0.14
CA PHE A 28 -30.96 -9.93 0.42
C PHE A 28 -30.73 -10.83 -0.80
N GLU A 29 -31.04 -10.40 -2.03
CA GLU A 29 -30.74 -11.13 -3.28
C GLU A 29 -29.24 -11.32 -3.49
N ARG A 30 -28.42 -10.32 -3.18
CA ARG A 30 -26.95 -10.44 -3.22
C ARG A 30 -26.41 -11.49 -2.26
N ARG A 31 -27.12 -11.79 -1.17
CA ARG A 31 -26.80 -12.86 -0.21
C ARG A 31 -27.33 -14.22 -0.61
N GLY A 32 -28.07 -14.32 -1.71
CA GLY A 32 -28.63 -15.54 -2.25
C GLY A 32 -27.59 -16.51 -2.83
N LYS A 33 -27.98 -17.25 -3.86
CA LYS A 33 -27.22 -18.37 -4.42
C LYS A 33 -25.81 -17.98 -4.90
N ASP A 34 -25.60 -16.71 -5.31
CA ASP A 34 -24.35 -16.16 -5.83
C ASP A 34 -23.82 -15.02 -4.95
N LYS A 35 -23.59 -15.31 -3.68
CA LYS A 35 -23.10 -14.35 -2.67
C LYS A 35 -21.97 -13.46 -3.21
N ILE A 36 -22.29 -12.21 -3.52
CA ILE A 36 -21.31 -11.22 -4.02
C ILE A 36 -20.84 -10.33 -2.86
N LEU A 37 -19.55 -10.29 -2.62
CA LEU A 37 -18.94 -9.41 -1.63
C LEU A 37 -18.70 -8.02 -2.25
N VAL A 38 -19.25 -6.98 -1.63
CA VAL A 38 -19.11 -5.59 -2.09
C VAL A 38 -18.07 -4.85 -1.25
N ILE A 39 -17.00 -4.41 -1.89
CA ILE A 39 -15.91 -3.63 -1.28
C ILE A 39 -15.99 -2.19 -1.79
N ALA A 40 -16.10 -1.20 -0.91
CA ALA A 40 -15.99 0.20 -1.28
C ALA A 40 -14.59 0.74 -0.90
N ASN A 41 -13.91 1.33 -1.88
CA ASN A 41 -12.60 1.94 -1.72
C ASN A 41 -12.55 3.29 -2.44
N ARG A 42 -11.73 4.23 -1.97
CA ARG A 42 -11.60 5.55 -2.59
C ARG A 42 -10.68 5.59 -3.81
N GLN A 43 -9.77 4.63 -3.91
CA GLN A 43 -8.74 4.61 -4.95
C GLN A 43 -9.18 3.78 -6.15
N LYS A 44 -8.94 4.32 -7.34
CA LYS A 44 -9.11 3.58 -8.60
C LYS A 44 -8.01 2.53 -8.76
N VAL A 45 -8.30 1.51 -9.52
CA VAL A 45 -7.33 0.51 -10.02
C VAL A 45 -6.94 0.93 -11.44
N PRO A 46 -5.77 1.51 -11.63
CA PRO A 46 -5.39 2.10 -12.92
C PRO A 46 -4.99 1.05 -13.97
N THR A 47 -4.64 -0.14 -13.55
CA THR A 47 -4.27 -1.29 -14.39
C THR A 47 -4.31 -2.56 -13.56
N LEU A 48 -4.52 -3.70 -14.23
CA LEU A 48 -4.40 -5.03 -13.61
C LEU A 48 -3.00 -5.65 -13.81
N ASP A 49 -2.11 -4.97 -14.55
CA ASP A 49 -0.74 -5.44 -14.78
C ASP A 49 0.11 -5.45 -13.50
N PRO A 50 0.45 -6.64 -12.96
CA PRO A 50 1.21 -6.74 -11.72
C PRO A 50 2.69 -6.35 -11.88
N SER A 51 3.19 -6.27 -13.12
CA SER A 51 4.58 -5.87 -13.38
C SER A 51 4.78 -4.36 -13.33
N ILE A 52 3.71 -3.54 -13.37
CA ILE A 52 3.85 -2.08 -13.44
C ILE A 52 3.18 -1.33 -12.29
N LYS A 53 2.32 -1.99 -11.51
CA LYS A 53 1.64 -1.38 -10.35
C LYS A 53 1.50 -2.37 -9.19
N TYR A 54 1.60 -1.83 -7.96
CA TYR A 54 1.45 -2.62 -6.74
C TYR A 54 0.92 -1.79 -5.54
N ASP A 55 0.21 -0.66 -5.82
CA ASP A 55 -0.47 0.10 -4.74
C ASP A 55 -1.62 -0.71 -4.11
N ALA A 56 -2.11 -0.26 -2.95
CA ALA A 56 -3.04 -1.03 -2.13
C ALA A 56 -4.35 -1.44 -2.84
N SER A 57 -4.91 -0.57 -3.67
CA SER A 57 -6.14 -0.85 -4.42
C SER A 57 -5.89 -1.86 -5.53
N THR A 58 -4.81 -1.67 -6.28
CA THR A 58 -4.37 -2.58 -7.35
C THR A 58 -4.04 -3.96 -6.78
N ARG A 59 -3.28 -4.03 -5.67
CA ARG A 59 -2.95 -5.29 -5.02
C ARG A 59 -4.17 -6.03 -4.46
N THR A 60 -5.19 -5.32 -4.00
CA THR A 60 -6.44 -5.97 -3.59
C THR A 60 -7.03 -6.78 -4.74
N MET A 61 -7.07 -6.23 -5.95
CA MET A 61 -7.55 -6.96 -7.13
C MET A 61 -6.56 -8.05 -7.56
N GLN A 62 -5.27 -7.73 -7.59
CA GLN A 62 -4.21 -8.68 -7.95
C GLN A 62 -4.19 -9.91 -7.03
N ASN A 63 -4.43 -9.75 -5.72
CA ASN A 63 -4.53 -10.86 -4.77
C ASN A 63 -5.69 -11.84 -5.07
N GLY A 64 -6.71 -11.39 -5.77
CA GLY A 64 -7.81 -12.25 -6.22
C GLY A 64 -7.55 -12.88 -7.58
N ILE A 65 -6.88 -12.15 -8.49
CA ILE A 65 -6.71 -12.51 -9.90
C ILE A 65 -5.46 -13.37 -10.14
N TYR A 66 -4.37 -13.11 -9.41
CA TYR A 66 -3.08 -13.73 -9.66
C TYR A 66 -2.58 -14.54 -8.46
N ASP A 67 -1.77 -15.53 -8.74
CA ASP A 67 -0.96 -16.22 -7.74
C ASP A 67 0.52 -15.80 -7.84
N ALA A 68 1.24 -15.88 -6.71
CA ALA A 68 2.69 -15.75 -6.62
C ALA A 68 3.31 -17.09 -6.21
N LEU A 69 4.65 -17.21 -6.26
CA LEU A 69 5.34 -18.41 -5.77
C LEU A 69 5.13 -18.65 -4.27
N ALA A 70 5.05 -17.58 -3.49
CA ALA A 70 4.84 -17.60 -2.05
C ALA A 70 3.85 -16.52 -1.63
N LYS A 71 3.34 -16.57 -0.40
CA LYS A 71 2.35 -15.63 0.13
C LYS A 71 2.67 -15.22 1.56
N TYR A 72 2.34 -13.98 1.93
CA TYR A 72 2.36 -13.53 3.31
C TYR A 72 1.08 -13.92 4.05
N VAL A 73 1.23 -14.47 5.26
CA VAL A 73 0.13 -14.79 6.18
C VAL A 73 0.45 -14.38 7.60
N GLY A 74 -0.58 -14.08 8.38
CA GLY A 74 -0.52 -13.88 9.82
C GLY A 74 0.11 -12.58 10.31
N SER A 75 0.12 -12.44 11.62
CA SER A 75 0.77 -11.38 12.39
C SER A 75 1.41 -12.02 13.63
N PRO A 76 2.75 -12.04 13.72
CA PRO A 76 3.74 -11.49 12.78
C PRO A 76 3.68 -12.14 11.39
N PRO A 77 4.09 -11.42 10.33
CA PRO A 77 3.98 -11.92 8.96
C PRO A 77 4.98 -13.04 8.69
N LYS A 78 4.49 -14.11 8.07
CA LYS A 78 5.31 -15.24 7.63
C LYS A 78 5.13 -15.45 6.13
N VAL A 79 6.21 -15.74 5.43
CA VAL A 79 6.17 -16.19 4.03
C VAL A 79 5.91 -17.70 4.02
N VAL A 80 4.85 -18.09 3.32
CA VAL A 80 4.46 -19.51 3.18
C VAL A 80 4.44 -19.93 1.71
N PRO A 81 4.63 -21.23 1.42
CA PRO A 81 4.47 -21.79 0.09
C PRO A 81 3.10 -21.49 -0.54
N TRP A 82 3.09 -21.21 -1.87
CA TRP A 82 1.87 -21.01 -2.64
C TRP A 82 1.96 -21.75 -3.96
N LEU A 83 2.19 -21.12 -5.14
CA LEU A 83 2.46 -21.88 -6.39
C LEU A 83 3.73 -22.74 -6.25
N ALA A 84 4.75 -22.26 -5.55
CA ALA A 84 5.83 -23.12 -5.11
C ALA A 84 5.39 -23.88 -3.85
N LYS A 85 5.35 -25.22 -3.92
CA LYS A 85 5.06 -26.09 -2.76
C LYS A 85 6.22 -26.12 -1.76
N LYS A 86 7.45 -25.86 -2.21
CA LYS A 86 8.69 -25.69 -1.44
C LYS A 86 9.74 -24.98 -2.29
N TRP A 87 10.82 -24.56 -1.65
CA TRP A 87 12.05 -24.11 -2.30
C TRP A 87 13.27 -24.60 -1.55
N ASP A 88 14.36 -24.78 -2.27
CA ASP A 88 15.67 -25.11 -1.74
C ASP A 88 16.61 -23.90 -1.95
N VAL A 89 17.54 -23.69 -1.03
CA VAL A 89 18.51 -22.58 -1.09
C VAL A 89 19.92 -23.16 -1.07
N SER A 90 20.79 -22.71 -2.00
CA SER A 90 22.17 -23.13 -2.04
C SER A 90 22.95 -22.65 -0.81
N ALA A 91 24.05 -23.35 -0.48
CA ALA A 91 24.87 -23.06 0.69
C ALA A 91 25.45 -21.63 0.70
N ASP A 92 25.67 -21.05 -0.48
CA ASP A 92 26.14 -19.66 -0.64
C ASP A 92 25.02 -18.62 -0.61
N ASN A 93 23.76 -19.04 -0.37
CA ASN A 93 22.56 -18.20 -0.35
C ASN A 93 22.31 -17.39 -1.66
N LYS A 94 22.78 -17.87 -2.81
CA LYS A 94 22.58 -17.20 -4.09
C LYS A 94 21.53 -17.86 -4.97
N THR A 95 21.43 -19.19 -4.95
CA THR A 95 20.51 -19.93 -5.82
C THR A 95 19.29 -20.42 -5.05
N TYR A 96 18.12 -20.05 -5.53
CA TYR A 96 16.82 -20.47 -4.99
C TYR A 96 16.13 -21.34 -6.03
N THR A 97 15.85 -22.62 -5.70
CA THR A 97 15.16 -23.57 -6.56
C THR A 97 13.74 -23.78 -6.07
N PHE A 98 12.77 -23.35 -6.86
CA PHE A 98 11.34 -23.44 -6.53
C PHE A 98 10.71 -24.65 -7.20
N HIS A 99 10.00 -25.47 -6.43
CA HIS A 99 9.26 -26.64 -6.90
C HIS A 99 7.76 -26.33 -6.91
N LEU A 100 7.15 -26.33 -8.10
CA LEU A 100 5.76 -25.89 -8.28
C LEU A 100 4.75 -27.00 -7.95
N VAL A 101 3.53 -26.60 -7.61
CA VAL A 101 2.35 -27.48 -7.64
C VAL A 101 2.05 -27.88 -9.09
N LYS A 102 1.46 -29.07 -9.29
CA LYS A 102 1.23 -29.62 -10.64
C LYS A 102 -0.18 -29.35 -11.20
N ASN A 103 -1.10 -28.94 -10.35
CA ASN A 103 -2.52 -28.80 -10.68
C ASN A 103 -2.99 -27.35 -10.85
N ALA A 104 -2.09 -26.37 -10.79
CA ALA A 104 -2.45 -24.97 -11.00
C ALA A 104 -2.66 -24.69 -12.51
N LYS A 105 -3.73 -23.94 -12.81
CA LYS A 105 -4.09 -23.50 -14.17
C LYS A 105 -4.37 -22.01 -14.21
N PHE A 106 -4.07 -21.39 -15.32
CA PHE A 106 -4.53 -20.04 -15.64
C PHE A 106 -6.03 -20.05 -15.96
N HIS A 107 -6.67 -18.87 -15.93
CA HIS A 107 -8.10 -18.72 -16.15
C HIS A 107 -8.60 -19.18 -17.53
N ASN A 108 -7.70 -19.24 -18.51
CA ASN A 108 -7.99 -19.81 -19.84
C ASN A 108 -7.81 -21.34 -19.93
N GLY A 109 -7.41 -22.00 -18.83
CA GLY A 109 -7.19 -23.45 -18.77
C GLY A 109 -5.75 -23.91 -19.00
N ASP A 110 -4.84 -23.06 -19.47
CA ASP A 110 -3.42 -23.38 -19.64
C ASP A 110 -2.77 -23.75 -18.29
N PRO A 111 -1.84 -24.72 -18.24
CA PRO A 111 -1.14 -25.07 -17.00
C PRO A 111 -0.17 -23.95 -16.58
N VAL A 112 -0.02 -23.75 -15.26
CA VAL A 112 1.03 -22.90 -14.69
C VAL A 112 2.33 -23.69 -14.67
N THR A 113 3.30 -23.28 -15.49
CA THR A 113 4.59 -23.97 -15.65
C THR A 113 5.77 -23.11 -15.18
N ALA A 114 6.94 -23.74 -15.02
CA ALA A 114 8.19 -23.06 -14.72
C ALA A 114 8.55 -21.97 -15.76
N GLU A 115 8.18 -22.19 -17.05
CA GLU A 115 8.37 -21.20 -18.11
C GLU A 115 7.49 -19.95 -17.87
N ALA A 116 6.26 -20.10 -17.38
CA ALA A 116 5.42 -18.96 -17.03
C ALA A 116 6.02 -18.14 -15.86
N ILE A 117 6.65 -18.82 -14.89
CA ILE A 117 7.39 -18.16 -13.79
C ILE A 117 8.57 -17.36 -14.38
N ARG A 118 9.42 -18.03 -15.18
CA ARG A 118 10.59 -17.39 -15.82
C ARG A 118 10.17 -16.16 -16.61
N TRP A 119 9.15 -16.30 -17.46
CA TRP A 119 8.67 -15.22 -18.31
C TRP A 119 8.12 -14.04 -17.48
N SER A 120 7.29 -14.30 -16.46
CA SER A 120 6.69 -13.24 -15.62
C SER A 120 7.74 -12.42 -14.89
N TYR A 121 8.75 -13.09 -14.31
CA TYR A 121 9.87 -12.43 -13.66
C TYR A 121 10.74 -11.66 -14.67
N ALA A 122 11.10 -12.28 -15.80
CA ALA A 122 11.88 -11.64 -16.85
C ALA A 122 11.18 -10.39 -17.42
N ARG A 123 9.84 -10.48 -17.65
CA ARG A 123 9.02 -9.35 -18.10
C ARG A 123 9.06 -8.20 -17.08
N THR A 124 8.86 -8.50 -15.80
CA THR A 124 8.86 -7.49 -14.75
C THR A 124 10.23 -6.80 -14.65
N LEU A 125 11.32 -7.57 -14.69
CA LEU A 125 12.69 -7.04 -14.70
C LEU A 125 12.95 -6.16 -15.93
N LYS A 126 12.55 -6.61 -17.12
CA LYS A 126 12.71 -5.86 -18.38
C LYS A 126 11.94 -4.55 -18.38
N LEU A 127 10.71 -4.53 -17.87
CA LEU A 127 9.92 -3.31 -17.76
C LEU A 127 10.50 -2.32 -16.74
N GLY A 128 11.21 -2.80 -15.72
CA GLY A 128 11.83 -1.95 -14.68
C GLY A 128 10.85 -1.10 -13.87
N LYS A 129 9.55 -1.44 -13.92
CA LYS A 129 8.46 -0.71 -13.26
C LYS A 129 7.90 -1.48 -12.07
N GLY A 130 6.93 -0.89 -11.37
CA GLY A 130 6.19 -1.57 -10.30
C GLY A 130 7.11 -2.25 -9.26
N PRO A 131 6.98 -3.57 -9.03
CA PRO A 131 7.78 -4.30 -8.04
C PRO A 131 9.21 -4.61 -8.49
N ALA A 132 9.62 -4.29 -9.72
CA ALA A 132 10.95 -4.63 -10.24
C ALA A 132 12.10 -4.19 -9.34
N TRP A 133 11.97 -3.02 -8.68
CA TRP A 133 12.98 -2.48 -7.78
C TRP A 133 13.35 -3.40 -6.62
N MET A 134 12.46 -4.32 -6.26
CA MET A 134 12.69 -5.23 -5.13
C MET A 134 13.80 -6.25 -5.43
N LEU A 135 13.95 -6.63 -6.69
CA LEU A 135 14.88 -7.68 -7.10
C LEU A 135 15.86 -7.29 -8.22
N ASN A 136 15.64 -6.17 -8.95
CA ASN A 136 16.47 -5.79 -10.10
C ASN A 136 17.95 -5.51 -9.75
N ALA A 137 18.26 -5.24 -8.48
CA ALA A 137 19.63 -5.09 -8.00
C ALA A 137 20.35 -6.44 -7.76
N PHE A 138 19.62 -7.57 -7.76
CA PHE A 138 20.13 -8.88 -7.36
C PHE A 138 19.87 -9.96 -8.40
N LEU A 139 18.79 -9.86 -9.17
CA LEU A 139 18.32 -10.89 -10.10
C LEU A 139 18.27 -10.35 -11.52
N LYS A 140 18.88 -11.05 -12.44
CA LYS A 140 18.80 -10.81 -13.89
C LYS A 140 17.94 -11.86 -14.56
N ALA A 141 17.28 -11.50 -15.66
CA ALA A 141 16.38 -12.40 -16.38
C ALA A 141 17.08 -13.67 -16.88
N GLU A 142 18.32 -13.54 -17.35
CA GLU A 142 19.14 -14.67 -17.84
C GLU A 142 19.55 -15.66 -16.74
N ASN A 143 19.47 -15.24 -15.47
CA ASN A 143 19.78 -16.08 -14.30
C ASN A 143 18.55 -16.86 -13.77
N ILE A 144 17.42 -16.77 -14.48
CA ILE A 144 16.21 -17.54 -14.18
C ILE A 144 16.17 -18.72 -15.15
N LYS A 145 16.36 -19.94 -14.63
CA LYS A 145 16.48 -21.16 -15.44
C LYS A 145 15.30 -22.09 -15.19
N VAL A 146 14.67 -22.53 -16.27
CA VAL A 146 13.72 -23.65 -16.23
C VAL A 146 14.52 -24.95 -16.18
N ILE A 147 14.28 -25.75 -15.16
CA ILE A 147 14.91 -27.08 -14.98
C ILE A 147 14.00 -28.14 -15.61
N ASP A 148 12.71 -28.09 -15.29
CA ASP A 148 11.63 -28.86 -15.88
C ASP A 148 10.32 -28.08 -15.80
N ASP A 149 9.19 -28.63 -16.26
CA ASP A 149 7.88 -27.94 -16.28
C ASP A 149 7.43 -27.41 -14.91
N HIS A 150 7.93 -27.98 -13.82
CA HIS A 150 7.52 -27.64 -12.45
C HIS A 150 8.69 -27.25 -11.54
N THR A 151 9.87 -27.02 -12.10
CA THR A 151 11.06 -26.63 -11.33
C THR A 151 11.76 -25.45 -12.01
N VAL A 152 11.91 -24.34 -11.29
CA VAL A 152 12.61 -23.13 -11.75
C VAL A 152 13.68 -22.73 -10.73
N SER A 153 14.87 -22.39 -11.19
CA SER A 153 15.92 -21.82 -10.36
C SER A 153 16.16 -20.34 -10.66
N MET A 154 16.48 -19.60 -9.62
CA MET A 154 16.83 -18.17 -9.70
C MET A 154 18.15 -17.99 -8.99
N THR A 155 19.19 -17.57 -9.72
CA THR A 155 20.52 -17.31 -9.18
C THR A 155 20.77 -15.81 -9.08
N LEU A 156 21.00 -15.35 -7.87
CA LEU A 156 21.28 -13.94 -7.58
C LEU A 156 22.75 -13.62 -7.90
N ASP A 157 23.01 -12.39 -8.36
CA ASP A 157 24.38 -11.91 -8.60
C ASP A 157 25.21 -11.90 -7.30
N ARG A 158 24.55 -11.65 -6.18
CA ARG A 158 25.12 -11.67 -4.82
C ARG A 158 24.13 -12.27 -3.84
N ALA A 159 24.60 -12.83 -2.74
CA ALA A 159 23.75 -13.28 -1.65
C ALA A 159 22.86 -12.11 -1.14
N TYR A 160 21.57 -12.39 -0.99
CA TYR A 160 20.61 -11.39 -0.49
C TYR A 160 19.61 -12.08 0.44
N GLY A 161 19.87 -12.02 1.75
CA GLY A 161 19.07 -12.72 2.76
C GLY A 161 17.56 -12.45 2.71
N PRO A 162 17.10 -11.21 2.44
CA PRO A 162 15.67 -10.89 2.34
C PRO A 162 14.96 -11.41 1.08
N PHE A 163 15.61 -12.07 0.12
CA PHE A 163 15.06 -12.44 -1.19
C PHE A 163 13.66 -13.08 -1.11
N ILE A 164 13.49 -14.09 -0.25
CA ILE A 164 12.21 -14.79 -0.08
C ILE A 164 11.09 -13.85 0.38
N SER A 165 11.42 -12.81 1.13
CA SER A 165 10.44 -11.83 1.61
C SER A 165 9.84 -10.95 0.49
N PHE A 166 10.49 -10.88 -0.65
CA PHE A 166 10.01 -10.15 -1.81
C PHE A 166 9.24 -11.01 -2.82
N VAL A 167 9.42 -12.34 -2.78
CA VAL A 167 8.75 -13.29 -3.69
C VAL A 167 7.21 -13.15 -3.69
N PRO A 168 6.51 -12.89 -2.55
CA PRO A 168 5.05 -12.68 -2.53
C PRO A 168 4.56 -11.43 -3.29
N TRP A 169 5.45 -10.58 -3.73
CA TRP A 169 5.11 -9.35 -4.46
C TRP A 169 5.12 -9.53 -5.98
N TRP A 170 5.58 -10.69 -6.49
CA TRP A 170 5.76 -10.98 -7.88
C TRP A 170 4.75 -12.01 -8.36
N TYR A 171 3.71 -11.53 -9.04
CA TYR A 171 2.63 -12.36 -9.54
C TYR A 171 2.97 -12.99 -10.89
N ILE A 172 2.36 -14.15 -11.14
CA ILE A 172 2.57 -14.96 -12.33
C ILE A 172 1.42 -14.74 -13.30
N MET A 173 1.75 -14.54 -14.55
CA MET A 173 0.82 -14.31 -15.65
C MET A 173 0.97 -15.40 -16.71
N ASN A 174 -0.11 -15.64 -17.48
CA ASN A 174 -0.05 -16.48 -18.66
C ASN A 174 0.70 -15.77 -19.80
N PRO A 175 1.92 -16.23 -20.18
CA PRO A 175 2.70 -15.57 -21.23
C PRO A 175 2.01 -15.60 -22.59
N LYS A 176 1.34 -16.70 -22.94
CA LYS A 176 0.64 -16.85 -24.23
C LYS A 176 -0.48 -15.82 -24.36
N THR A 177 -1.31 -15.69 -23.31
CA THR A 177 -2.41 -14.72 -23.31
C THR A 177 -1.91 -13.28 -23.40
N VAL A 178 -0.88 -12.92 -22.62
CA VAL A 178 -0.34 -11.55 -22.64
C VAL A 178 0.30 -11.23 -23.99
N MET A 179 1.13 -12.13 -24.53
CA MET A 179 1.84 -11.89 -25.80
C MET A 179 0.91 -11.91 -27.02
N ALA A 180 -0.18 -12.68 -26.99
CA ALA A 180 -1.21 -12.65 -28.04
C ALA A 180 -1.94 -11.31 -28.14
N ASN A 181 -1.87 -10.47 -27.08
CA ASN A 181 -2.49 -9.14 -27.00
C ASN A 181 -1.46 -8.01 -26.89
N GLU A 182 -0.21 -8.28 -27.25
CA GLU A 182 0.83 -7.28 -27.33
C GLU A 182 0.60 -6.32 -28.50
N VAL A 183 0.85 -5.03 -28.29
CA VAL A 183 0.76 -3.98 -29.32
C VAL A 183 2.06 -3.18 -29.34
N ASP A 184 2.70 -3.09 -30.49
CA ASP A 184 3.91 -2.28 -30.72
C ASP A 184 5.06 -2.57 -29.74
N GLY A 185 5.27 -3.81 -29.34
CA GLY A 185 6.35 -4.19 -28.43
C GLY A 185 6.12 -3.78 -26.97
N ASP A 186 4.88 -3.44 -26.58
CA ASP A 186 4.53 -2.98 -25.23
C ASP A 186 4.48 -4.12 -24.20
N MET A 187 4.74 -5.36 -24.60
CA MET A 187 4.67 -6.54 -23.74
C MET A 187 3.29 -6.71 -23.07
N GLY A 188 2.21 -6.31 -23.74
CA GLY A 188 0.83 -6.41 -23.28
C GLY A 188 0.41 -5.39 -22.23
N GLN A 189 1.19 -4.32 -21.99
CA GLN A 189 0.85 -3.31 -20.96
C GLN A 189 -0.49 -2.61 -21.23
N LYS A 190 -0.79 -2.25 -22.49
CA LYS A 190 -2.05 -1.59 -22.86
C LYS A 190 -3.25 -2.51 -22.62
N TRP A 191 -3.13 -3.78 -23.01
CA TRP A 191 -4.20 -4.77 -22.85
C TRP A 191 -4.50 -5.04 -21.35
N LEU A 192 -3.47 -5.16 -20.51
CA LEU A 192 -3.57 -5.39 -19.08
C LEU A 192 -4.12 -4.17 -18.27
N ILE A 193 -4.42 -3.05 -18.92
CA ILE A 193 -5.15 -1.96 -18.25
C ILE A 193 -6.56 -2.42 -17.86
N GLU A 194 -7.23 -3.12 -18.76
CA GLU A 194 -8.64 -3.53 -18.61
C GLU A 194 -8.85 -5.04 -18.57
N ASN A 195 -7.80 -5.84 -18.83
CA ASN A 195 -7.84 -7.29 -18.89
C ASN A 195 -6.84 -7.94 -17.91
N GLU A 196 -6.90 -9.25 -17.78
CA GLU A 196 -6.03 -10.02 -16.90
C GLU A 196 -5.60 -11.36 -17.56
N ALA A 197 -4.54 -11.97 -17.02
CA ALA A 197 -4.01 -13.25 -17.44
C ALA A 197 -3.56 -14.09 -16.24
N GLY A 198 -4.42 -14.20 -15.23
CA GLY A 198 -4.11 -14.77 -13.92
C GLY A 198 -4.44 -16.25 -13.77
N SER A 199 -4.12 -16.76 -12.57
CA SER A 199 -4.37 -18.12 -12.12
C SER A 199 -5.04 -18.16 -10.73
N GLY A 200 -5.44 -16.98 -10.21
CA GLY A 200 -5.95 -16.82 -8.86
C GLY A 200 -7.38 -17.34 -8.64
N PRO A 201 -7.90 -17.21 -7.40
CA PRO A 201 -9.23 -17.74 -7.03
C PRO A 201 -10.41 -17.02 -7.70
N TYR A 202 -10.18 -15.86 -8.26
CA TYR A 202 -11.18 -15.06 -8.98
C TYR A 202 -10.62 -14.59 -10.30
N LYS A 203 -11.46 -14.47 -11.33
CA LYS A 203 -11.14 -13.90 -12.64
C LYS A 203 -11.98 -12.64 -12.90
N LEU A 204 -11.49 -11.80 -13.79
CA LEU A 204 -12.18 -10.57 -14.16
C LEU A 204 -13.45 -10.91 -14.96
N LYS A 205 -14.61 -10.39 -14.48
CA LYS A 205 -15.89 -10.47 -15.19
C LYS A 205 -16.22 -9.15 -15.89
N ARG A 206 -15.97 -8.03 -15.23
CA ARG A 206 -16.26 -6.69 -15.77
C ARG A 206 -15.30 -5.66 -15.18
N ASN A 207 -14.81 -4.78 -16.05
CA ASN A 207 -14.05 -3.60 -15.66
C ASN A 207 -14.72 -2.34 -16.24
N GLN A 208 -15.10 -1.43 -15.35
CA GLN A 208 -15.55 -0.08 -15.72
C GLN A 208 -14.56 0.91 -15.11
N PRO A 209 -13.57 1.40 -15.89
CA PRO A 209 -12.49 2.22 -15.37
C PRO A 209 -12.98 3.41 -14.55
N GLY A 210 -12.42 3.57 -13.35
CA GLY A 210 -12.77 4.66 -12.45
C GLY A 210 -14.09 4.52 -11.69
N THR A 211 -14.87 3.45 -11.92
CA THR A 211 -16.18 3.22 -11.31
C THR A 211 -16.22 1.91 -10.51
N LEU A 212 -15.99 0.78 -11.18
CA LEU A 212 -16.05 -0.53 -10.53
C LEU A 212 -15.23 -1.59 -11.26
N LEU A 213 -14.87 -2.64 -10.52
CA LEU A 213 -14.40 -3.92 -11.04
C LEU A 213 -15.26 -5.04 -10.44
N GLU A 214 -15.64 -6.00 -11.26
CA GLU A 214 -16.37 -7.19 -10.85
C GLU A 214 -15.54 -8.42 -11.15
N LEU A 215 -15.31 -9.22 -10.13
CA LEU A 215 -14.62 -10.50 -10.22
C LEU A 215 -15.62 -11.63 -10.01
N GLU A 216 -15.50 -12.71 -10.77
CA GLU A 216 -16.24 -13.94 -10.57
C GLU A 216 -15.34 -15.06 -10.06
N ARG A 217 -15.91 -16.00 -9.31
CA ARG A 217 -15.20 -17.13 -8.72
C ARG A 217 -14.72 -18.09 -9.82
N VAL A 218 -13.48 -18.55 -9.71
CA VAL A 218 -12.96 -19.69 -10.49
C VAL A 218 -13.38 -20.98 -9.77
N GLN A 219 -14.26 -21.76 -10.40
CA GLN A 219 -14.90 -22.90 -9.73
C GLN A 219 -13.90 -24.00 -9.35
N ASP A 220 -12.95 -24.28 -10.22
CA ASP A 220 -11.93 -25.33 -10.12
C ASP A 220 -10.57 -24.77 -9.70
N TYR A 221 -10.54 -23.70 -8.93
CA TYR A 221 -9.28 -23.12 -8.43
C TYR A 221 -8.43 -24.18 -7.71
N TRP A 222 -7.18 -24.31 -8.12
CA TRP A 222 -6.28 -25.40 -7.74
C TRP A 222 -6.14 -25.64 -6.23
N LYS A 223 -6.30 -24.60 -5.43
CA LYS A 223 -6.22 -24.67 -3.94
C LYS A 223 -7.59 -24.80 -3.28
N GLY A 224 -8.67 -24.79 -4.06
CA GLY A 224 -10.03 -24.73 -3.55
C GLY A 224 -10.40 -23.36 -2.95
N HIS A 225 -11.53 -23.27 -2.30
CA HIS A 225 -12.01 -22.05 -1.66
C HIS A 225 -12.39 -22.31 -0.20
N LYS A 226 -12.12 -21.34 0.68
CA LYS A 226 -12.48 -21.44 2.11
C LYS A 226 -13.98 -21.28 2.38
N GLY A 227 -14.74 -20.73 1.44
CA GLY A 227 -16.18 -20.49 1.60
C GLY A 227 -16.93 -20.39 0.26
N LYS A 228 -18.23 -20.10 0.36
CA LYS A 228 -19.11 -19.95 -0.82
C LYS A 228 -19.28 -18.47 -1.15
N LEU A 229 -18.36 -17.91 -1.92
CA LEU A 229 -18.45 -16.57 -2.47
C LEU A 229 -18.51 -16.68 -4.00
N GLY A 230 -19.56 -16.16 -4.64
CA GLY A 230 -19.73 -16.21 -6.10
C GLY A 230 -18.87 -15.19 -6.83
N GLY A 231 -18.57 -14.08 -6.19
CA GLY A 231 -17.73 -13.02 -6.77
C GLY A 231 -17.51 -11.85 -5.83
N ILE A 232 -16.84 -10.84 -6.37
CA ILE A 232 -16.47 -9.61 -5.65
C ILE A 232 -16.81 -8.42 -6.53
N LEU A 233 -17.49 -7.44 -5.96
CA LEU A 233 -17.75 -6.15 -6.58
C LEU A 233 -16.91 -5.08 -5.86
N TYR A 234 -15.88 -4.58 -6.50
CA TYR A 234 -15.06 -3.48 -6.01
C TYR A 234 -15.59 -2.16 -6.56
N ARG A 235 -16.15 -1.32 -5.69
CA ARG A 235 -16.73 -0.02 -6.04
C ARG A 235 -15.79 1.11 -5.65
N ILE A 236 -15.60 2.07 -6.55
CA ILE A 236 -14.79 3.26 -6.29
C ILE A 236 -15.71 4.34 -5.72
N ILE A 237 -15.65 4.54 -4.41
CA ILE A 237 -16.39 5.56 -3.68
C ILE A 237 -15.36 6.46 -2.99
N ARG A 238 -15.17 7.68 -3.49
CA ARG A 238 -14.06 8.54 -3.05
C ARG A 238 -14.27 9.13 -1.67
N GLU A 239 -15.48 9.61 -1.39
CA GLU A 239 -15.79 10.29 -0.14
C GLU A 239 -16.03 9.30 1.02
N SER A 240 -15.40 9.55 2.16
CA SER A 240 -15.52 8.71 3.35
C SER A 240 -16.96 8.63 3.87
N SER A 241 -17.67 9.75 3.87
CA SER A 241 -19.08 9.81 4.27
C SER A 241 -19.99 8.96 3.38
N ALA A 242 -19.72 8.91 2.06
CA ALA A 242 -20.45 8.05 1.14
C ALA A 242 -20.12 6.56 1.37
N GLN A 243 -18.85 6.22 1.67
CA GLN A 243 -18.48 4.86 2.07
C GLN A 243 -19.19 4.45 3.37
N ARG A 244 -19.23 5.34 4.38
CA ARG A 244 -19.97 5.11 5.61
C ARG A 244 -21.45 4.86 5.36
N ALA A 245 -22.09 5.69 4.54
CA ALA A 245 -23.49 5.53 4.19
C ALA A 245 -23.76 4.18 3.50
N ALA A 246 -22.93 3.81 2.51
CA ALA A 246 -23.04 2.53 1.80
C ALA A 246 -22.89 1.32 2.75
N LEU A 247 -21.94 1.38 3.71
CA LEU A 247 -21.76 0.33 4.70
C LEU A 247 -22.99 0.21 5.62
N VAL A 248 -23.47 1.35 6.16
CA VAL A 248 -24.61 1.37 7.10
C VAL A 248 -25.89 0.85 6.43
N LYS A 249 -26.11 1.19 5.16
CA LYS A 249 -27.26 0.70 4.37
C LYS A 249 -27.10 -0.74 3.88
N GLY A 250 -25.93 -1.37 4.04
CA GLY A 250 -25.64 -2.71 3.51
C GLY A 250 -25.39 -2.74 1.99
N GLU A 251 -25.15 -1.59 1.35
CA GLU A 251 -24.74 -1.47 -0.05
C GLU A 251 -23.27 -1.80 -0.26
N ALA A 252 -22.47 -1.77 0.81
CA ALA A 252 -21.09 -2.24 0.88
C ALA A 252 -20.94 -3.17 2.09
N ASP A 253 -20.12 -4.21 1.93
CA ASP A 253 -19.82 -5.18 2.99
C ASP A 253 -18.52 -4.84 3.72
N ILE A 254 -17.55 -4.27 3.01
CA ILE A 254 -16.26 -3.80 3.55
C ILE A 254 -16.00 -2.37 3.05
N VAL A 255 -15.55 -1.50 3.94
CA VAL A 255 -15.05 -0.16 3.57
C VAL A 255 -13.65 0.06 4.13
N THR A 256 -12.82 0.78 3.39
CA THR A 256 -11.39 0.93 3.71
C THR A 256 -10.97 2.38 3.90
N GLY A 257 -11.89 3.35 3.74
CA GLY A 257 -11.59 4.77 3.66
C GLY A 257 -12.26 5.66 4.70
N LEU A 258 -12.80 5.13 5.81
CA LEU A 258 -13.40 5.94 6.85
C LEU A 258 -12.36 6.80 7.58
N THR A 259 -12.79 8.00 7.99
CA THR A 259 -12.03 8.81 8.95
C THR A 259 -12.02 8.14 10.32
N PRO A 260 -11.09 8.50 11.23
CA PRO A 260 -11.11 7.97 12.61
C PRO A 260 -12.42 8.21 13.34
N ASP A 261 -13.07 9.36 13.15
CA ASP A 261 -14.37 9.69 13.76
C ASP A 261 -15.51 8.85 13.18
N GLU A 262 -15.57 8.71 11.87
CA GLU A 262 -16.56 7.86 11.22
C GLU A 262 -16.39 6.38 11.60
N PHE A 263 -15.14 5.91 11.70
CA PHE A 263 -14.82 4.58 12.18
C PHE A 263 -15.35 4.38 13.62
N GLU A 264 -15.13 5.35 14.51
CA GLU A 264 -15.62 5.31 15.88
C GLU A 264 -17.16 5.26 15.95
N GLN A 265 -17.85 6.05 15.13
CA GLN A 265 -19.31 6.05 15.04
C GLN A 265 -19.84 4.69 14.58
N VAL A 266 -19.29 4.15 13.51
CA VAL A 266 -19.74 2.88 12.92
C VAL A 266 -19.40 1.68 13.80
N SER A 267 -18.27 1.72 14.52
CA SER A 267 -17.84 0.65 15.41
C SER A 267 -18.84 0.33 16.53
N LYS A 268 -19.69 1.28 16.88
CA LYS A 268 -20.72 1.15 17.92
C LYS A 268 -22.07 0.63 17.37
N MET A 269 -22.19 0.47 16.07
CA MET A 269 -23.44 0.06 15.43
C MET A 269 -23.57 -1.47 15.43
N LYS A 270 -24.79 -1.97 15.63
CA LYS A 270 -25.09 -3.40 15.52
C LYS A 270 -24.81 -3.93 14.12
N GLY A 271 -24.29 -5.14 14.01
CA GLY A 271 -23.99 -5.77 12.74
C GLY A 271 -22.68 -5.30 12.09
N MET A 272 -21.82 -4.56 12.83
CA MET A 272 -20.51 -4.13 12.38
C MET A 272 -19.41 -4.87 13.13
N VAL A 273 -18.36 -5.22 12.41
CA VAL A 273 -17.12 -5.78 12.95
C VAL A 273 -15.98 -4.85 12.60
N THR A 274 -15.13 -4.55 13.58
CA THR A 274 -13.96 -3.71 13.40
C THR A 274 -12.69 -4.52 13.58
N SER A 275 -11.71 -4.26 12.72
CA SER A 275 -10.35 -4.75 12.87
C SER A 275 -9.44 -3.55 13.09
N THR A 276 -8.83 -3.47 14.27
CA THR A 276 -7.84 -2.45 14.63
C THR A 276 -6.54 -3.17 14.98
N GLN A 277 -5.58 -3.20 14.05
CA GLN A 277 -4.35 -3.97 14.17
C GLN A 277 -3.12 -3.08 14.03
N PRO A 278 -1.98 -3.37 14.71
CA PRO A 278 -0.72 -2.72 14.44
C PRO A 278 -0.40 -2.80 12.95
N ALA A 279 0.18 -1.77 12.36
CA ALA A 279 0.60 -1.77 10.96
C ALA A 279 2.05 -1.32 10.86
N LEU A 280 2.78 -1.83 9.86
CA LEU A 280 4.12 -1.31 9.54
C LEU A 280 4.06 0.11 8.96
N THR A 281 2.87 0.58 8.61
CA THR A 281 2.68 1.89 7.97
C THR A 281 3.10 3.03 8.89
N ALA A 282 4.14 3.72 8.50
CA ALA A 282 4.55 4.99 9.07
C ALA A 282 4.01 6.15 8.23
N PHE A 283 3.67 7.24 8.89
CA PHE A 283 3.35 8.50 8.23
C PHE A 283 4.44 9.52 8.51
N GLY A 284 4.93 10.13 7.44
CA GLY A 284 5.91 11.21 7.49
C GLY A 284 5.58 12.32 6.49
N LEU A 285 6.15 13.50 6.73
CA LEU A 285 6.19 14.58 5.76
C LEU A 285 7.58 14.59 5.14
N LYS A 286 7.69 14.11 3.91
CA LYS A 286 8.97 14.01 3.20
C LYS A 286 9.36 15.38 2.66
N TYR A 287 10.56 15.84 3.03
CA TYR A 287 11.13 17.05 2.44
C TYR A 287 11.73 16.75 1.07
N ASN A 288 11.60 17.64 0.12
CA ASN A 288 12.54 17.66 -1.00
C ASN A 288 13.86 18.30 -0.53
N CYS A 289 14.86 17.50 -0.22
CA CYS A 289 16.15 17.95 0.30
C CYS A 289 17.02 18.68 -0.76
N LYS A 290 16.53 18.84 -1.98
CA LYS A 290 17.17 19.62 -3.06
C LYS A 290 16.41 20.91 -3.39
N ALA A 291 15.22 21.13 -2.83
CA ALA A 291 14.43 22.34 -3.08
C ALA A 291 14.98 23.53 -2.29
N GLU A 292 14.69 24.74 -2.77
CA GLU A 292 15.29 26.00 -2.33
C GLU A 292 15.37 26.17 -0.80
N TYR A 293 14.27 25.97 -0.08
CA TYR A 293 14.25 26.17 1.39
C TYR A 293 14.61 24.89 2.14
N THR A 294 14.07 23.75 1.71
CA THR A 294 14.22 22.48 2.41
C THR A 294 15.54 21.76 2.12
N SER A 295 16.39 22.30 1.24
CA SER A 295 17.80 21.88 1.14
C SER A 295 18.62 22.24 2.38
N ASP A 296 18.27 23.32 3.08
CA ASP A 296 18.92 23.70 4.34
C ASP A 296 18.44 22.80 5.49
N ILE A 297 19.37 22.07 6.10
CA ILE A 297 19.07 21.19 7.23
C ILE A 297 18.49 21.95 8.44
N ASN A 298 18.87 23.22 8.64
CA ASN A 298 18.37 24.03 9.74
C ASN A 298 16.90 24.41 9.51
N VAL A 299 16.49 24.65 8.25
CA VAL A 299 15.06 24.83 7.89
C VAL A 299 14.27 23.55 8.18
N ARG A 300 14.78 22.37 7.75
CA ARG A 300 14.10 21.10 8.01
C ARG A 300 13.95 20.83 9.51
N LYS A 301 15.01 21.08 10.30
CA LYS A 301 14.97 20.95 11.78
C LYS A 301 14.04 21.98 12.41
N ALA A 302 14.03 23.22 11.95
CA ALA A 302 13.11 24.24 12.45
C ALA A 302 11.64 23.80 12.25
N ILE A 303 11.29 23.32 11.06
CA ILE A 303 9.94 22.82 10.77
C ILE A 303 9.63 21.58 11.64
N ALA A 304 10.57 20.64 11.77
CA ALA A 304 10.36 19.42 12.55
C ALA A 304 10.15 19.71 14.06
N TYR A 305 10.89 20.67 14.63
CA TYR A 305 10.70 21.07 16.03
C TYR A 305 9.48 21.99 16.25
N ALA A 306 8.99 22.68 15.21
CA ALA A 306 7.75 23.47 15.30
C ALA A 306 6.51 22.59 15.26
N TYR A 307 6.55 21.43 14.57
CA TYR A 307 5.40 20.59 14.30
C TYR A 307 4.76 20.05 15.58
N ASP A 308 3.41 20.09 15.65
CA ASP A 308 2.65 19.59 16.80
C ASP A 308 2.33 18.10 16.63
N TYR A 309 3.23 17.24 17.11
CA TYR A 309 3.11 15.79 17.02
C TYR A 309 1.93 15.23 17.83
N ASP A 310 1.56 15.88 18.96
CA ASP A 310 0.46 15.42 19.79
C ASP A 310 -0.89 15.73 19.14
N ALA A 311 -1.04 16.91 18.54
CA ALA A 311 -2.20 17.22 17.71
C ALA A 311 -2.35 16.22 16.55
N PHE A 312 -1.22 15.83 15.96
CA PHE A 312 -1.15 14.85 14.91
C PHE A 312 -1.68 13.47 15.34
N VAL A 313 -1.27 12.96 16.50
CA VAL A 313 -1.75 11.67 17.04
C VAL A 313 -3.23 11.73 17.42
N LYS A 314 -3.70 12.87 17.94
CA LYS A 314 -5.11 13.09 18.30
C LYS A 314 -6.07 12.90 17.12
N ILE A 315 -5.66 13.25 15.90
CA ILE A 315 -6.46 13.03 14.68
C ILE A 315 -6.88 11.55 14.53
N PHE A 316 -6.14 10.61 15.10
CA PHE A 316 -6.41 9.18 15.03
C PHE A 316 -7.16 8.60 16.23
N ASN A 317 -7.65 9.43 17.16
CA ASN A 317 -8.45 8.98 18.31
C ASN A 317 -7.80 7.80 19.06
N GLY A 318 -6.51 7.93 19.44
CA GLY A 318 -5.75 6.89 20.16
C GLY A 318 -5.30 5.69 19.30
N ARG A 319 -5.52 5.73 17.96
CA ARG A 319 -5.12 4.65 17.04
C ARG A 319 -3.83 4.94 16.29
N ALA A 320 -3.02 5.84 16.84
CA ALA A 320 -1.68 6.14 16.37
C ALA A 320 -0.74 6.32 17.54
N LYS A 321 0.54 6.18 17.31
CA LYS A 321 1.61 6.51 18.26
C LYS A 321 2.75 7.21 17.54
N LEU A 322 3.47 8.07 18.25
CA LEU A 322 4.63 8.76 17.69
C LEU A 322 5.73 7.76 17.32
N GLN A 323 6.41 8.02 16.22
CA GLN A 323 7.62 7.30 15.89
C GLN A 323 8.75 7.66 16.87
N THR A 324 9.52 6.66 17.26
CA THR A 324 10.75 6.78 18.05
C THR A 324 11.98 6.45 17.21
N SER A 325 11.75 6.16 15.93
CA SER A 325 12.77 5.80 14.94
C SER A 325 12.26 6.09 13.53
N PRO A 326 13.15 6.27 12.55
CA PRO A 326 12.81 6.18 11.12
C PRO A 326 12.20 4.83 10.73
N PHE A 327 12.51 3.76 11.48
CA PHE A 327 11.99 2.41 11.23
C PHE A 327 10.75 2.15 12.06
N SER A 328 9.77 1.47 11.46
CA SER A 328 8.54 1.03 12.14
C SER A 328 8.85 -0.05 13.18
N ASP A 329 8.02 -0.16 14.24
CA ASP A 329 8.32 -1.01 15.40
C ASP A 329 8.58 -2.48 15.10
N ASP A 330 7.83 -3.07 14.16
CA ASP A 330 7.99 -4.48 13.80
C ASP A 330 9.10 -4.72 12.74
N ILE A 331 9.87 -3.70 12.39
CA ILE A 331 11.05 -3.84 11.55
C ILE A 331 12.21 -4.40 12.39
N LYS A 332 12.80 -5.47 11.92
CA LYS A 332 13.95 -6.10 12.57
C LYS A 332 15.09 -5.10 12.76
N GLY A 333 15.62 -4.98 13.98
CA GLY A 333 16.71 -4.04 14.29
C GLY A 333 16.29 -2.58 14.45
N LYS A 334 14.99 -2.29 14.58
CA LYS A 334 14.53 -0.97 15.02
C LYS A 334 15.08 -0.65 16.40
N ILE A 335 15.57 0.56 16.58
CA ILE A 335 16.01 1.11 17.87
C ILE A 335 15.21 2.38 18.19
N ASP A 336 15.11 2.74 19.45
CA ASP A 336 14.68 4.09 19.83
C ASP A 336 15.85 5.04 19.65
N VAL A 337 15.71 6.03 18.77
CA VAL A 337 16.80 6.94 18.44
C VAL A 337 16.69 8.20 19.33
N PRO A 338 17.71 8.47 20.16
CA PRO A 338 17.74 9.72 20.94
C PRO A 338 17.71 10.94 20.01
N GLY A 339 17.02 12.01 20.43
CA GLY A 339 16.98 13.26 19.68
C GLY A 339 15.93 13.31 18.57
N MET A 340 15.03 12.35 18.49
CA MET A 340 13.85 12.46 17.63
C MET A 340 13.10 13.76 17.93
N PRO A 341 12.82 14.62 16.94
CA PRO A 341 12.14 15.89 17.17
C PRO A 341 10.77 15.71 17.85
N ARG A 342 10.50 16.62 18.76
CA ARG A 342 9.19 16.83 19.40
C ARG A 342 8.97 18.34 19.44
N LYS A 343 7.73 18.77 19.58
CA LYS A 343 7.37 20.18 19.57
C LYS A 343 8.19 20.97 20.60
N ASP A 344 9.03 21.85 20.10
CA ASP A 344 9.88 22.76 20.88
C ASP A 344 10.11 24.04 20.05
N MET A 345 9.27 25.04 20.27
CA MET A 345 9.32 26.29 19.49
C MET A 345 10.60 27.08 19.72
N ALA A 346 11.23 26.94 20.89
CA ALA A 346 12.50 27.61 21.17
C ALA A 346 13.63 27.00 20.29
N LYS A 347 13.69 25.69 20.24
CA LYS A 347 14.62 24.99 19.31
C LYS A 347 14.29 25.28 17.85
N ALA A 348 13.01 25.32 17.48
CA ALA A 348 12.59 25.63 16.12
C ALA A 348 13.13 27.00 15.68
N LYS A 349 12.93 28.04 16.49
CA LYS A 349 13.48 29.39 16.26
C LYS A 349 15.00 29.38 16.22
N ALA A 350 15.66 28.66 17.13
CA ALA A 350 17.12 28.58 17.19
C ALA A 350 17.73 27.90 15.94
N PHE A 351 17.05 26.89 15.38
CA PHE A 351 17.47 26.29 14.10
C PHE A 351 17.21 27.23 12.93
N LEU A 352 16.03 27.88 12.87
CA LEU A 352 15.73 28.80 11.79
C LEU A 352 16.75 29.96 11.74
N ALA A 353 17.12 30.50 12.89
CA ALA A 353 18.14 31.55 13.01
C ALA A 353 19.52 31.16 12.48
N LYS A 354 19.84 29.86 12.40
CA LYS A 354 21.08 29.32 11.82
C LYS A 354 20.98 29.01 10.33
N SER A 355 19.79 29.13 9.75
CA SER A 355 19.54 28.84 8.34
C SER A 355 19.89 30.05 7.45
N LYS A 356 19.83 29.86 6.14
CA LYS A 356 19.91 30.95 5.17
C LYS A 356 18.72 31.92 5.22
N TRP A 357 17.66 31.56 5.93
CA TRP A 357 16.41 32.34 6.07
C TRP A 357 16.06 32.54 7.57
N PRO A 358 16.87 33.27 8.33
CA PRO A 358 16.76 33.34 9.79
C PRO A 358 15.46 33.97 10.29
N ASN A 359 14.79 34.75 9.46
CA ASN A 359 13.52 35.44 9.77
C ASN A 359 12.29 34.78 9.12
N GLY A 360 12.44 33.62 8.48
CA GLY A 360 11.39 33.04 7.65
C GLY A 360 11.10 33.89 6.40
N GLY A 361 9.83 34.26 6.18
CA GLY A 361 9.43 35.13 5.07
C GLY A 361 9.29 34.39 3.73
N PHE A 362 9.09 33.07 3.77
CA PHE A 362 8.93 32.25 2.57
C PHE A 362 7.71 31.33 2.66
N GLU A 363 7.30 30.83 1.49
CA GLU A 363 6.22 29.87 1.35
C GLU A 363 6.75 28.47 0.99
N ILE A 364 6.21 27.42 1.61
CA ILE A 364 6.45 26.03 1.24
C ILE A 364 5.15 25.39 0.77
N GLU A 365 5.26 24.50 -0.19
CA GLU A 365 4.15 23.74 -0.72
C GLU A 365 4.02 22.41 0.02
N TYR A 366 2.81 22.14 0.55
CA TYR A 366 2.42 20.88 1.16
C TYR A 366 1.47 20.12 0.25
N VAL A 367 1.93 19.04 -0.36
CA VAL A 367 1.14 18.19 -1.26
C VAL A 367 0.58 16.99 -0.50
N TYR A 368 -0.71 16.71 -0.71
CA TYR A 368 -1.42 15.62 -0.07
C TYR A 368 -2.46 14.98 -1.00
N VAL A 369 -2.92 13.76 -0.67
CA VAL A 369 -3.89 13.03 -1.50
C VAL A 369 -5.28 13.64 -1.38
N GLN A 370 -5.85 14.07 -2.50
CA GLN A 370 -7.21 14.61 -2.60
C GLN A 370 -8.25 13.63 -2.01
N GLY A 371 -9.15 14.14 -1.16
CA GLY A 371 -10.16 13.33 -0.47
C GLY A 371 -9.62 12.56 0.74
N PHE A 372 -8.32 12.71 1.07
CA PHE A 372 -7.76 12.10 2.27
C PHE A 372 -7.77 13.12 3.42
N GLU A 373 -8.90 13.16 4.12
CA GLU A 373 -9.18 14.17 5.15
C GLU A 373 -8.11 14.23 6.25
N VAL A 374 -7.57 13.08 6.64
CA VAL A 374 -6.50 13.01 7.65
C VAL A 374 -5.26 13.79 7.20
N GLU A 375 -4.82 13.63 5.94
CA GLU A 375 -3.66 14.38 5.43
C GLU A 375 -3.97 15.89 5.33
N ARG A 376 -5.22 16.25 5.00
CA ARG A 376 -5.66 17.65 5.00
C ARG A 376 -5.59 18.25 6.40
N GLN A 377 -6.07 17.54 7.43
CA GLN A 377 -5.99 17.99 8.83
C GLN A 377 -4.54 18.14 9.30
N MET A 378 -3.66 17.24 8.91
CA MET A 378 -2.22 17.33 9.17
C MET A 378 -1.59 18.59 8.57
N GLY A 379 -2.02 18.97 7.37
CA GLY A 379 -1.61 20.24 6.75
C GLY A 379 -2.08 21.46 7.53
N LEU A 380 -3.28 21.45 8.11
CA LEU A 380 -3.76 22.53 8.97
C LEU A 380 -2.92 22.65 10.25
N VAL A 381 -2.55 21.53 10.87
CA VAL A 381 -1.61 21.51 12.01
C VAL A 381 -0.26 22.12 11.62
N LEU A 382 0.23 21.83 10.41
CA LEU A 382 1.48 22.39 9.90
C LEU A 382 1.39 23.91 9.71
N ILE A 383 0.29 24.43 9.16
CA ILE A 383 0.05 25.87 9.00
C ILE A 383 0.17 26.59 10.35
N ASP A 384 -0.53 26.08 11.37
CA ASP A 384 -0.50 26.69 12.69
C ASP A 384 0.88 26.60 13.35
N ALA A 385 1.57 25.47 13.17
CA ALA A 385 2.90 25.25 13.71
C ALA A 385 3.97 26.18 13.11
N LEU A 386 3.85 26.54 11.83
CA LEU A 386 4.85 27.33 11.11
C LEU A 386 4.59 28.85 11.14
N ARG A 387 3.38 29.28 11.49
CA ARG A 387 3.03 30.71 11.61
C ARG A 387 3.99 31.49 12.52
N PRO A 388 4.40 30.98 13.72
CA PRO A 388 5.35 31.70 14.59
C PRO A 388 6.78 31.79 14.03
N LEU A 389 7.07 31.07 12.96
CA LEU A 389 8.36 31.11 12.24
C LEU A 389 8.28 31.98 10.99
N ASN A 390 7.17 32.68 10.72
CA ASN A 390 6.93 33.44 9.51
C ASN A 390 7.12 32.59 8.23
N ILE A 391 6.66 31.33 8.27
CA ILE A 391 6.68 30.41 7.12
C ILE A 391 5.23 30.12 6.73
N THR A 392 4.89 30.43 5.49
CA THR A 392 3.56 30.18 4.91
C THR A 392 3.51 28.76 4.33
N VAL A 393 2.37 28.09 4.46
CA VAL A 393 2.15 26.77 3.88
C VAL A 393 1.02 26.82 2.86
N LYS A 394 1.34 26.51 1.62
CA LYS A 394 0.37 26.34 0.53
C LYS A 394 -0.05 24.87 0.43
N MET A 395 -1.30 24.59 0.74
CA MET A 395 -1.87 23.24 0.66
C MET A 395 -2.32 22.90 -0.78
N VAL A 396 -1.84 21.79 -1.33
CA VAL A 396 -2.12 21.35 -2.70
C VAL A 396 -2.65 19.91 -2.71
N PRO A 397 -3.98 19.73 -2.89
CA PRO A 397 -4.58 18.40 -3.05
C PRO A 397 -4.33 17.85 -4.45
N LEU A 398 -3.81 16.63 -4.55
CA LEU A 398 -3.60 15.91 -5.81
C LEU A 398 -4.16 14.49 -5.74
N THR A 399 -4.58 13.95 -6.89
CA THR A 399 -4.83 12.51 -6.96
C THR A 399 -3.53 11.74 -6.69
N TRP A 400 -3.63 10.52 -6.17
CA TRP A 400 -2.43 9.70 -5.90
C TRP A 400 -1.50 9.59 -7.12
N SER A 401 -2.06 9.35 -8.31
CA SER A 401 -1.26 9.22 -9.54
C SER A 401 -0.52 10.52 -9.88
N ASN A 402 -1.19 11.69 -9.74
CA ASN A 402 -0.56 12.98 -10.01
C ASN A 402 0.49 13.34 -8.94
N MET A 403 0.24 12.98 -7.69
CA MET A 403 1.20 13.16 -6.60
C MET A 403 2.49 12.34 -6.84
N VAL A 404 2.35 11.06 -7.23
CA VAL A 404 3.50 10.21 -7.58
C VAL A 404 4.24 10.76 -8.80
N ALA A 405 3.51 11.17 -9.85
CA ALA A 405 4.11 11.76 -11.05
C ALA A 405 4.87 13.06 -10.73
N ARG A 406 4.31 13.90 -9.87
CA ARG A 406 4.96 15.15 -9.45
C ARG A 406 6.22 14.90 -8.63
N GLY A 407 6.22 13.90 -7.74
CA GLY A 407 7.38 13.51 -6.95
C GLY A 407 8.45 12.73 -7.72
N SER A 408 8.23 12.40 -9.01
CA SER A 408 9.15 11.56 -9.79
C SER A 408 10.43 12.25 -10.27
N LYS A 409 10.46 13.57 -10.24
CA LYS A 409 11.62 14.39 -10.59
C LYS A 409 11.90 15.42 -9.49
N VAL A 410 13.15 15.70 -9.24
CA VAL A 410 13.57 16.63 -8.18
C VAL A 410 13.01 18.03 -8.39
N GLU A 411 12.94 18.49 -9.65
CA GLU A 411 12.49 19.84 -10.02
C GLU A 411 10.99 20.04 -9.82
N THR A 412 10.20 18.97 -9.94
CA THR A 412 8.74 19.02 -9.80
C THR A 412 8.26 18.59 -8.42
N SER A 413 9.12 17.94 -7.62
CA SER A 413 8.78 17.49 -6.28
C SER A 413 8.59 18.70 -5.35
N PRO A 414 7.47 18.78 -4.60
CA PRO A 414 7.20 19.90 -3.68
C PRO A 414 8.16 19.89 -2.51
N GLN A 415 8.22 21.00 -1.76
CA GLN A 415 9.02 21.09 -0.55
C GLN A 415 8.60 20.07 0.52
N LEU A 416 7.29 19.79 0.64
CA LEU A 416 6.73 18.80 1.55
C LEU A 416 5.69 17.93 0.86
N MET A 417 5.79 16.63 1.08
CA MET A 417 4.83 15.64 0.60
C MET A 417 4.37 14.73 1.74
N ALA A 418 3.06 14.64 1.94
CA ALA A 418 2.46 13.74 2.91
C ALA A 418 2.50 12.29 2.40
N ILE A 419 3.16 11.39 3.10
CA ILE A 419 3.32 9.99 2.66
C ILE A 419 3.02 9.02 3.81
N PHE A 420 2.07 8.11 3.56
CA PHE A 420 1.96 6.86 4.32
C PHE A 420 2.80 5.79 3.63
N ALA A 421 3.92 5.41 4.24
CA ALA A 421 4.81 4.38 3.72
C ALA A 421 4.60 3.07 4.49
N THR A 422 4.29 1.99 3.77
CA THR A 422 4.24 0.64 4.32
C THR A 422 5.42 -0.14 3.76
N PRO A 423 6.37 -0.59 4.59
CA PRO A 423 7.44 -1.46 4.14
C PRO A 423 6.89 -2.76 3.56
N VAL A 424 7.49 -3.22 2.48
CA VAL A 424 7.09 -4.46 1.79
C VAL A 424 7.56 -5.74 2.51
N SER A 425 8.35 -5.58 3.57
CA SER A 425 8.94 -6.67 4.37
C SER A 425 9.26 -6.15 5.77
N THR A 426 9.44 -7.04 6.74
CA THR A 426 9.96 -6.73 8.08
C THR A 426 11.50 -6.67 8.14
N ASP A 427 12.18 -6.97 7.03
CA ASP A 427 13.62 -6.75 6.94
C ASP A 427 13.93 -5.24 6.87
N PRO A 428 14.93 -4.74 7.61
CA PRO A 428 15.27 -3.33 7.63
C PRO A 428 15.67 -2.75 6.27
N ASP A 429 16.13 -3.58 5.32
CA ASP A 429 16.43 -3.14 3.96
C ASP A 429 15.19 -2.51 3.28
N ALA A 430 14.00 -3.02 3.55
CA ALA A 430 12.74 -2.50 2.98
C ALA A 430 12.44 -1.03 3.39
N VAL A 431 13.02 -0.57 4.50
CA VAL A 431 12.92 0.83 4.93
C VAL A 431 14.17 1.61 4.52
N ALA A 432 15.36 1.07 4.79
CA ALA A 432 16.63 1.76 4.52
C ALA A 432 16.81 2.13 3.04
N ILE A 433 16.41 1.22 2.12
CA ILE A 433 16.50 1.46 0.67
C ILE A 433 15.69 2.69 0.21
N GLN A 434 14.69 3.11 0.96
CA GLN A 434 13.91 4.31 0.63
C GLN A 434 14.79 5.58 0.61
N TYR A 435 15.87 5.59 1.40
CA TYR A 435 16.82 6.70 1.51
C TYR A 435 18.04 6.57 0.59
N HIS A 436 18.08 5.54 -0.26
CA HIS A 436 19.15 5.33 -1.23
C HIS A 436 18.80 5.97 -2.60
N PRO A 437 19.78 6.47 -3.38
CA PRO A 437 19.54 7.10 -4.69
C PRO A 437 18.75 6.24 -5.68
N SER A 438 18.86 4.91 -5.61
CA SER A 438 18.07 4.00 -6.46
C SER A 438 16.56 4.10 -6.23
N SER A 439 16.14 4.76 -5.15
CA SER A 439 14.73 5.01 -4.79
C SER A 439 14.23 6.39 -5.19
N PHE A 440 15.10 7.28 -5.64
CA PHE A 440 14.71 8.63 -6.04
C PHE A 440 13.67 8.60 -7.17
N GLY A 441 12.70 9.52 -7.10
CA GLY A 441 11.57 9.57 -8.03
C GLY A 441 10.46 8.53 -7.78
N ARG A 442 10.64 7.61 -6.82
CA ARG A 442 9.56 6.74 -6.34
C ARG A 442 8.77 7.44 -5.24
N TYR A 443 7.52 7.05 -4.99
CA TYR A 443 6.65 7.72 -4.03
C TYR A 443 7.24 7.83 -2.61
N TYR A 444 8.07 6.88 -2.21
CA TYR A 444 8.75 6.86 -0.91
C TYR A 444 10.15 7.50 -0.95
N GLY A 445 10.72 7.75 -2.12
CA GLY A 445 12.04 8.38 -2.34
C GLY A 445 11.96 9.83 -2.83
N THR A 446 10.83 10.51 -2.63
CA THR A 446 10.61 11.91 -3.07
C THR A 446 11.38 12.94 -2.25
N HIS A 447 12.04 12.50 -1.19
CA HIS A 447 12.90 13.35 -0.36
C HIS A 447 14.24 13.71 -1.04
N TYR A 448 14.68 12.98 -2.05
CA TYR A 448 15.96 13.22 -2.73
C TYR A 448 17.14 13.45 -1.77
N TYR A 449 17.12 12.70 -0.66
CA TYR A 449 18.12 12.79 0.40
C TYR A 449 19.45 12.23 -0.07
N ASP A 450 20.50 13.06 -0.02
CA ASP A 450 21.81 12.75 -0.60
C ASP A 450 22.90 12.83 0.48
N ASN A 451 23.09 11.74 1.22
CA ASN A 451 24.18 11.55 2.15
C ASN A 451 24.96 10.29 1.75
N LYS A 452 26.17 10.48 1.20
CA LYS A 452 27.01 9.41 0.67
C LYS A 452 27.39 8.36 1.72
N GLU A 453 27.57 8.76 3.00
CA GLU A 453 27.90 7.83 4.07
C GLU A 453 26.71 6.92 4.40
N VAL A 454 25.49 7.47 4.46
CA VAL A 454 24.28 6.67 4.63
C VAL A 454 24.06 5.73 3.45
N HIS A 455 24.29 6.21 2.21
CA HIS A 455 24.20 5.37 1.02
C HIS A 455 25.18 4.19 1.08
N ALA A 456 26.44 4.44 1.47
CA ALA A 456 27.45 3.39 1.62
C ALA A 456 27.09 2.38 2.73
N LEU A 457 26.51 2.85 3.84
CA LEU A 457 26.02 1.96 4.91
C LEU A 457 24.87 1.06 4.42
N ILE A 458 23.92 1.63 3.66
CA ILE A 458 22.81 0.87 3.07
C ILE A 458 23.34 -0.19 2.12
N GLU A 459 24.22 0.20 1.16
CA GLU A 459 24.82 -0.75 0.22
C GLU A 459 25.57 -1.87 0.94
N LYS A 460 26.40 -1.54 1.93
CA LYS A 460 27.13 -2.55 2.71
C LYS A 460 26.17 -3.51 3.44
N ALA A 461 25.15 -2.97 4.12
CA ALA A 461 24.21 -3.79 4.90
C ALA A 461 23.41 -4.78 4.04
N ARG A 462 23.07 -4.42 2.81
CA ARG A 462 22.28 -5.25 1.89
C ARG A 462 22.98 -6.54 1.48
N TYR A 463 24.31 -6.52 1.37
CA TYR A 463 25.11 -7.61 0.83
C TYR A 463 25.79 -8.48 1.89
N LEU A 464 25.65 -8.14 3.17
CA LEU A 464 26.13 -8.99 4.26
C LEU A 464 25.15 -10.15 4.52
N SER A 465 25.70 -11.32 4.80
CA SER A 465 24.94 -12.55 4.91
C SER A 465 24.31 -12.75 6.29
N THR A 466 24.99 -12.31 7.37
CA THR A 466 24.53 -12.53 8.72
C THR A 466 23.81 -11.32 9.32
N TRP A 467 22.91 -11.58 10.25
CA TRP A 467 22.22 -10.51 10.96
C TRP A 467 23.16 -9.71 11.87
N GLU A 468 24.10 -10.37 12.48
CA GLU A 468 25.10 -9.83 13.39
C GLU A 468 25.95 -8.75 12.72
N GLU A 469 26.34 -8.97 11.45
CA GLU A 469 27.08 -8.00 10.66
C GLU A 469 26.19 -6.83 10.17
N ARG A 470 24.92 -7.12 9.83
CA ARG A 470 23.97 -6.14 9.29
C ARG A 470 23.43 -5.19 10.37
N LYS A 471 23.15 -5.71 11.56
CA LYS A 471 22.49 -4.99 12.66
C LYS A 471 23.14 -3.64 12.97
N PRO A 472 24.45 -3.54 13.27
CA PRO A 472 25.08 -2.27 13.65
C PRO A 472 25.01 -1.22 12.53
N LEU A 473 25.00 -1.63 11.26
CA LEU A 473 24.86 -0.71 10.13
C LEU A 473 23.46 -0.09 10.08
N TYR A 474 22.40 -0.89 10.30
CA TYR A 474 21.04 -0.36 10.34
C TYR A 474 20.76 0.50 11.57
N GLU A 475 21.42 0.23 12.70
CA GLU A 475 21.35 1.12 13.87
C GLU A 475 21.98 2.48 13.58
N GLU A 476 23.14 2.50 12.91
CA GLU A 476 23.82 3.74 12.51
C GLU A 476 23.02 4.51 11.45
N ILE A 477 22.42 3.83 10.47
CA ILE A 477 21.53 4.45 9.48
C ILE A 477 20.38 5.19 10.18
N GLN A 478 19.72 4.57 11.16
CA GLN A 478 18.62 5.20 11.89
C GLN A 478 19.05 6.49 12.61
N LYS A 479 20.22 6.47 13.27
CA LYS A 479 20.77 7.64 13.97
C LYS A 479 21.06 8.79 13.00
N ARG A 480 21.68 8.49 11.86
CA ARG A 480 22.02 9.49 10.83
C ARG A 480 20.77 10.09 10.18
N LEU A 481 19.77 9.30 9.89
CA LEU A 481 18.50 9.79 9.36
C LEU A 481 17.83 10.78 10.31
N VAL A 482 17.85 10.52 11.62
CA VAL A 482 17.33 11.48 12.62
C VAL A 482 18.19 12.74 12.66
N ALA A 483 19.53 12.60 12.59
CA ALA A 483 20.43 13.75 12.61
C ALA A 483 20.25 14.65 11.37
N ASP A 484 19.98 14.09 10.20
CA ASP A 484 19.88 14.80 8.92
C ASP A 484 18.46 15.26 8.58
N GLN A 485 17.46 14.71 9.23
CA GLN A 485 16.05 15.10 9.13
C GLN A 485 15.55 15.16 7.66
N PRO A 486 15.59 14.06 6.86
CA PRO A 486 15.06 14.06 5.49
C PRO A 486 13.53 14.09 5.43
N GLU A 487 12.86 13.83 6.55
CA GLU A 487 11.41 13.93 6.69
C GLU A 487 11.01 14.24 8.14
N ILE A 488 9.80 14.71 8.37
CA ILE A 488 9.20 14.67 9.69
C ILE A 488 8.78 13.23 9.94
N PHE A 489 9.49 12.53 10.82
CA PHE A 489 9.13 11.20 11.31
C PHE A 489 7.93 11.33 12.23
N GLY A 490 6.74 11.17 11.69
CA GLY A 490 5.50 11.53 12.38
C GLY A 490 5.01 10.43 13.30
N MET A 491 4.24 9.51 12.76
CA MET A 491 3.58 8.49 13.57
C MET A 491 3.45 7.15 12.85
N MET A 492 3.22 6.13 13.65
CA MET A 492 2.71 4.84 13.22
C MET A 492 1.23 4.74 13.56
N ARG A 493 0.40 4.31 12.62
CA ARG A 493 -1.03 4.13 12.87
C ARG A 493 -1.40 2.66 12.94
N LYS A 494 -2.46 2.38 13.67
CA LYS A 494 -3.15 1.09 13.55
C LYS A 494 -3.94 1.08 12.25
N ARG A 495 -3.98 -0.06 11.58
CA ARG A 495 -4.88 -0.28 10.46
C ARG A 495 -6.32 -0.35 10.97
N MET A 496 -7.22 0.38 10.34
CA MET A 496 -8.63 0.43 10.68
C MET A 496 -9.45 -0.08 9.50
N ILE A 497 -10.10 -1.21 9.66
CA ILE A 497 -11.02 -1.78 8.67
C ILE A 497 -12.34 -2.05 9.39
N VAL A 498 -13.44 -1.68 8.76
CA VAL A 498 -14.78 -2.02 9.24
C VAL A 498 -15.54 -2.77 8.17
N TYR A 499 -16.24 -3.79 8.58
CA TYR A 499 -17.02 -4.66 7.71
C TYR A 499 -18.28 -5.18 8.40
N ARG A 500 -19.21 -5.66 7.61
CA ARG A 500 -20.46 -6.24 8.14
C ARG A 500 -20.18 -7.59 8.81
N ASP A 501 -20.95 -7.92 9.83
CA ASP A 501 -20.76 -9.13 10.66
C ASP A 501 -20.93 -10.46 9.91
N TRP A 502 -21.62 -10.44 8.77
CA TRP A 502 -21.71 -11.60 7.87
C TRP A 502 -20.45 -11.82 6.99
N VAL A 503 -19.51 -10.87 6.95
CA VAL A 503 -18.20 -11.08 6.31
C VAL A 503 -17.33 -11.91 7.24
N LYS A 504 -16.84 -13.04 6.74
CA LYS A 504 -15.99 -13.99 7.46
C LYS A 504 -14.66 -14.17 6.72
N GLY A 505 -13.68 -14.78 7.40
CA GLY A 505 -12.37 -15.08 6.82
C GLY A 505 -11.48 -13.86 6.64
N PHE A 506 -11.76 -12.73 7.29
CA PHE A 506 -10.88 -11.58 7.27
C PHE A 506 -9.54 -11.93 7.94
N GLU A 507 -8.47 -11.94 7.14
CA GLU A 507 -7.10 -12.21 7.60
C GLU A 507 -6.26 -10.95 7.51
N TYR A 508 -5.51 -10.67 8.57
CA TYR A 508 -4.62 -9.54 8.68
C TYR A 508 -3.15 -9.96 8.51
N SER A 509 -2.36 -9.10 7.87
CA SER A 509 -0.89 -9.17 7.89
C SER A 509 -0.31 -7.75 7.87
N PRO A 510 0.65 -7.41 8.75
CA PRO A 510 1.23 -6.06 8.86
C PRO A 510 1.92 -5.55 7.60
N VAL A 511 2.45 -6.43 6.75
CA VAL A 511 3.09 -6.06 5.47
C VAL A 511 2.09 -5.64 4.39
N ARG A 512 0.79 -5.86 4.59
CA ARG A 512 -0.23 -5.37 3.65
C ARG A 512 -0.38 -3.87 3.79
N MET A 513 -0.48 -3.21 2.65
CA MET A 513 -0.75 -1.77 2.64
C MET A 513 -2.08 -1.44 3.29
N THR A 514 -2.24 -0.23 3.77
CA THR A 514 -3.34 0.22 4.62
C THR A 514 -4.74 -0.24 4.19
N SER A 515 -5.08 -0.12 2.91
CA SER A 515 -6.40 -0.49 2.37
C SER A 515 -6.37 -1.79 1.55
N GLU A 516 -5.24 -2.50 1.54
CA GLU A 516 -5.09 -3.77 0.82
C GLU A 516 -5.84 -4.88 1.55
N LEU A 517 -6.63 -5.65 0.83
CA LEU A 517 -7.36 -6.82 1.34
C LEU A 517 -6.83 -8.10 0.68
N ASP A 518 -6.81 -9.19 1.43
CA ASP A 518 -6.67 -10.53 0.87
C ASP A 518 -8.06 -11.07 0.54
N LEU A 519 -8.31 -11.31 -0.73
CA LEU A 519 -9.63 -11.74 -1.20
C LEU A 519 -9.87 -13.25 -1.05
N TYR A 520 -8.77 -14.05 -1.05
CA TYR A 520 -8.87 -15.50 -1.03
C TYR A 520 -9.60 -16.08 0.20
N PRO A 521 -9.32 -15.62 1.44
CA PRO A 521 -9.95 -16.20 2.62
C PRO A 521 -11.36 -15.68 2.89
N LEU A 522 -11.80 -14.60 2.21
CA LEU A 522 -13.08 -13.93 2.47
C LEU A 522 -14.28 -14.75 2.00
N TYR A 523 -15.35 -14.76 2.79
CA TYR A 523 -16.63 -15.31 2.41
C TYR A 523 -17.79 -14.65 3.18
N ILE A 524 -19.02 -14.85 2.71
CA ILE A 524 -20.24 -14.42 3.41
C ILE A 524 -20.78 -15.63 4.16
N GLY A 525 -20.80 -15.53 5.49
CA GLY A 525 -21.37 -16.49 6.42
C GLY A 525 -22.68 -15.99 7.04
N ASN A 526 -23.39 -16.91 7.69
CA ASN A 526 -24.54 -16.54 8.51
C ASN A 526 -24.08 -15.99 9.86
#